data_8b90740511299b789dbfb013d7db5f85
#
_entry.id   8b90740511299b789dbfb013d7db5f85
#
_cell.length_a   1.000
_cell.length_b   1.000
_cell.length_c   1.000
_cell.angle_alpha   90.00
_cell.angle_beta   90.00
_cell.angle_gamma   90.00
#
_symmetry.space_group_name_H-M   'P 1'
#
loop_
_entity.id
_entity.type
_entity.pdbx_description
1 polymer ?
#
loop_
_entity_poly.entity_id
_entity_poly.type
_entity_poly.pdbx_seq_one_letter_code
_entity_poly.pdbx_strand_id
1 'polypeptide(L)'
;MADLNPANIPMSLYIHMPWCVRKCPYCDFNSHAVPNGALSLDLEQEYLKALLEDFKTQLDFVQGRKIHSVFIGGGTPSLISAQGYQWLFERLKALVPFEANCEITLEANPGTVEHDPFAEYLEAGINRLSLGVQSFNSEHL
;
A
#
# COMPACT_ATOMS: atom_id res chain seq x y z
N MET A 1 -12.67 33.13 6.39
CA MET A 1 -12.41 31.82 6.24
C MET A 1 -11.17 31.47 6.91
N ALA A 2 -11.45 30.70 7.84
CA ALA A 2 -10.37 30.44 8.63
C ALA A 2 -9.36 29.70 7.85
N ASP A 3 -8.55 29.78 8.27
CA ASP A 3 -7.33 29.39 7.97
C ASP A 3 -7.12 27.95 7.83
N LEU A 4 -7.10 27.50 6.61
CA LEU A 4 -6.61 26.20 6.29
C LEU A 4 -5.10 26.19 6.51
N ASN A 5 -4.71 26.03 7.75
CA ASN A 5 -3.32 25.79 8.04
C ASN A 5 -3.02 24.35 7.68
N PRO A 6 -2.14 24.07 6.70
CA PRO A 6 -1.84 22.69 6.31
C PRO A 6 -1.40 21.81 7.48
N ALA A 7 -0.75 22.38 8.48
CA ALA A 7 -0.32 21.61 9.66
C ALA A 7 -1.49 21.04 10.47
N ASN A 8 -2.68 21.59 10.32
CA ASN A 8 -3.88 21.14 11.02
C ASN A 8 -4.73 20.14 10.22
N ILE A 9 -4.34 19.84 8.99
CA ILE A 9 -5.08 18.92 8.14
C ILE A 9 -4.46 17.53 8.32
N PRO A 10 -5.27 16.48 8.60
CA PRO A 10 -4.75 15.13 8.69
C PRO A 10 -4.02 14.73 7.42
N MET A 11 -2.87 14.12 7.57
CA MET A 11 -2.06 13.71 6.43
C MET A 11 -2.18 12.20 6.22
N SER A 12 -2.65 11.82 5.04
CA SER A 12 -2.75 10.42 4.65
C SER A 12 -1.71 10.10 3.60
N LEU A 13 -1.21 8.88 3.65
CA LEU A 13 -0.23 8.38 2.70
C LEU A 13 -0.90 7.33 1.83
N TYR A 14 -0.80 7.50 0.51
CA TYR A 14 -1.22 6.48 -0.45
C TYR A 14 0.02 5.83 -1.06
N ILE A 15 0.05 4.50 -1.01
CA ILE A 15 1.13 3.72 -1.61
C ILE A 15 0.54 2.89 -2.74
N HIS A 16 1.11 3.01 -3.93
CA HIS A 16 0.62 2.31 -5.11
C HIS A 16 1.49 1.11 -5.44
N MET A 17 0.84 -0.06 -5.59
CA MET A 17 1.51 -1.28 -6.02
C MET A 17 1.06 -1.62 -7.44
N PRO A 18 1.98 -1.58 -8.42
CA PRO A 18 1.61 -1.68 -9.83
C PRO A 18 1.41 -3.11 -10.36
N TRP A 19 1.73 -4.14 -9.55
CA TRP A 19 1.71 -5.51 -10.05
C TRP A 19 0.38 -6.20 -9.83
N CYS A 20 -0.04 -7.00 -10.82
CA CYS A 20 -1.23 -7.83 -10.75
C CYS A 20 -0.85 -9.28 -11.06
N VAL A 21 -1.63 -10.23 -10.51
CA VAL A 21 -1.49 -11.64 -10.88
C VAL A 21 -1.77 -11.79 -12.37
N ARG A 22 -2.80 -11.08 -12.85
CA ARG A 22 -3.04 -10.90 -14.27
C ARG A 22 -3.72 -9.57 -14.47
N LYS A 23 -3.47 -8.96 -15.64
CA LYS A 23 -4.05 -7.66 -15.96
C LYS A 23 -5.52 -7.82 -16.29
N CYS A 24 -6.38 -7.10 -15.58
CA CYS A 24 -7.80 -7.06 -15.86
C CYS A 24 -8.07 -6.14 -17.05
N PRO A 25 -9.11 -6.45 -17.87
CA PRO A 25 -9.43 -5.59 -19.02
C PRO A 25 -9.74 -4.14 -18.66
N TYR A 26 -10.21 -3.89 -17.45
CA TYR A 26 -10.54 -2.54 -16.98
C TYR A 26 -9.42 -1.89 -16.16
N CYS A 27 -8.29 -2.56 -16.02
CA CYS A 27 -7.12 -2.00 -15.32
C CYS A 27 -6.13 -1.47 -16.34
N ASP A 28 -6.28 -0.21 -16.68
CA ASP A 28 -5.52 0.44 -17.73
C ASP A 28 -4.25 1.10 -17.27
N PHE A 29 -4.11 1.33 -15.98
CA PHE A 29 -3.08 2.20 -15.46
C PHE A 29 -1.97 1.42 -14.82
N ASN A 30 -0.73 1.74 -15.11
CA ASN A 30 0.46 1.38 -14.32
C ASN A 30 0.41 0.02 -13.64
N SER A 31 -0.31 -0.96 -14.21
CA SER A 31 -0.35 -2.30 -13.68
C SER A 31 0.44 -3.23 -14.60
N HIS A 32 1.21 -4.09 -14.00
CA HIS A 32 2.07 -5.04 -14.69
C HIS A 32 1.77 -6.44 -14.20
N ALA A 33 1.50 -7.35 -15.14
CA ALA A 33 1.33 -8.75 -14.79
C ALA A 33 2.66 -9.33 -14.33
N VAL A 34 2.62 -10.14 -13.28
CA VAL A 34 3.83 -10.81 -12.79
C VAL A 34 3.92 -12.20 -13.41
N PRO A 35 5.12 -12.63 -13.84
CA PRO A 35 5.31 -13.97 -14.36
C PRO A 35 4.95 -15.02 -13.31
N ASN A 36 4.23 -16.06 -13.72
CA ASN A 36 3.86 -17.18 -12.83
C ASN A 36 3.05 -16.76 -11.60
N GLY A 37 2.46 -15.56 -11.60
CA GLY A 37 1.63 -15.08 -10.50
C GLY A 37 2.38 -14.78 -9.21
N ALA A 38 3.70 -14.67 -9.28
CA ALA A 38 4.53 -14.38 -8.10
C ALA A 38 5.55 -13.29 -8.42
N LEU A 39 5.77 -12.43 -7.44
CA LEU A 39 6.74 -11.35 -7.54
C LEU A 39 8.06 -11.83 -6.96
N SER A 40 9.19 -11.60 -7.66
CA SER A 40 10.49 -11.97 -7.13
C SER A 40 10.86 -11.04 -5.97
N LEU A 41 11.61 -11.59 -5.00
CA LEU A 41 12.06 -10.79 -3.86
C LEU A 41 12.96 -9.63 -4.29
N ASP A 42 13.79 -9.84 -5.30
CA ASP A 42 14.67 -8.78 -5.79
C ASP A 42 13.89 -7.62 -6.38
N LEU A 43 12.86 -7.91 -7.16
CA LEU A 43 12.01 -6.88 -7.74
C LEU A 43 11.19 -6.16 -6.67
N GLU A 44 10.70 -6.92 -5.68
CA GLU A 44 10.02 -6.35 -4.54
C GLU A 44 10.91 -5.35 -3.81
N GLN A 45 12.13 -5.73 -3.50
CA GLN A 45 13.06 -4.85 -2.79
C GLN A 45 13.42 -3.61 -3.59
N GLU A 46 13.64 -3.76 -4.89
CA GLU A 46 13.91 -2.61 -5.76
C GLU A 46 12.78 -1.61 -5.71
N TYR A 47 11.56 -2.10 -5.80
CA TYR A 47 10.39 -1.22 -5.79
C TYR A 47 10.20 -0.53 -4.44
N LEU A 48 10.36 -1.27 -3.34
CA LEU A 48 10.24 -0.69 -2.01
C LEU A 48 11.29 0.39 -1.76
N LYS A 49 12.51 0.18 -2.24
CA LYS A 49 13.55 1.20 -2.16
C LYS A 49 13.20 2.43 -2.99
N ALA A 50 12.64 2.22 -4.18
CA ALA A 50 12.22 3.32 -5.04
C ALA A 50 11.08 4.12 -4.39
N LEU A 51 10.12 3.44 -3.75
CA LEU A 51 9.05 4.11 -3.00
C LEU A 51 9.61 4.96 -1.87
N LEU A 52 10.58 4.44 -1.16
CA LEU A 52 11.21 5.17 -0.06
C LEU A 52 11.92 6.42 -0.57
N GLU A 53 12.66 6.31 -1.68
CA GLU A 53 13.32 7.47 -2.27
C GLU A 53 12.31 8.50 -2.77
N ASP A 54 11.22 8.04 -3.37
CA ASP A 54 10.14 8.95 -3.80
C ASP A 54 9.51 9.66 -2.60
N PHE A 55 9.28 8.94 -1.52
CA PHE A 55 8.73 9.53 -0.30
C PHE A 55 9.65 10.64 0.24
N LYS A 56 10.96 10.42 0.20
CA LYS A 56 11.92 11.42 0.66
C LYS A 56 11.82 12.73 -0.12
N THR A 57 11.45 12.66 -1.40
CA THR A 57 11.27 13.88 -2.20
C THR A 57 10.03 14.68 -1.80
N GLN A 58 9.14 14.07 -1.04
CA GLN A 58 7.86 14.69 -0.65
C GLN A 58 7.84 15.14 0.80
N LEU A 59 8.97 15.09 1.50
CA LEU A 59 9.03 15.44 2.93
C LEU A 59 8.61 16.88 3.22
N ASP A 60 8.75 17.78 2.25
CA ASP A 60 8.33 19.16 2.43
C ASP A 60 6.83 19.32 2.66
N PHE A 61 6.03 18.37 2.18
CA PHE A 61 4.58 18.37 2.38
C PHE A 61 4.16 17.95 3.79
N VAL A 62 5.08 17.38 4.55
CA VAL A 62 4.77 16.85 5.90
C VAL A 62 4.45 17.98 6.89
N GLN A 63 5.24 19.03 6.86
CA GLN A 63 4.99 20.24 7.67
C GLN A 63 4.76 19.94 9.17
N GLY A 64 5.58 19.06 9.73
CA GLY A 64 5.49 18.70 11.14
C GLY A 64 4.37 17.75 11.51
N ARG A 65 3.60 17.27 10.55
CA ARG A 65 2.48 16.35 10.82
C ARG A 65 2.97 14.91 10.96
N LYS A 66 2.20 14.13 11.70
CA LYS A 66 2.35 12.68 11.72
C LYS A 66 1.46 12.08 10.64
N ILE A 67 1.78 10.87 10.20
CA ILE A 67 0.94 10.18 9.24
C ILE A 67 -0.31 9.66 9.96
N HIS A 68 -1.47 10.16 9.54
CA HIS A 68 -2.76 9.84 10.12
C HIS A 68 -3.28 8.48 9.66
N SER A 69 -3.11 8.17 8.38
CA SER A 69 -3.53 6.89 7.81
C SER A 69 -2.69 6.55 6.58
N VAL A 70 -2.64 5.25 6.28
CA VAL A 70 -1.95 4.73 5.09
C VAL A 70 -2.93 3.87 4.32
N PHE A 71 -3.00 4.04 3.02
CA PHE A 71 -3.77 3.17 2.13
C PHE A 71 -2.84 2.60 1.06
N ILE A 72 -2.81 1.28 0.96
CA ILE A 72 -2.00 0.58 -0.02
C ILE A 72 -2.92 -0.04 -1.04
N GLY A 73 -2.87 0.49 -2.26
CA GLY A 73 -3.77 0.07 -3.32
C GLY A 73 -3.04 -0.15 -4.64
N GLY A 74 -3.82 -0.26 -5.70
CA GLY A 74 -3.29 -0.46 -7.03
C GLY A 74 -3.63 -1.83 -7.58
N GLY A 75 -2.65 -2.54 -8.14
CA GLY A 75 -2.85 -3.86 -8.73
C GLY A 75 -3.22 -4.91 -7.70
N THR A 76 -2.23 -5.60 -7.16
CA THR A 76 -2.44 -6.60 -6.10
C THR A 76 -1.42 -6.36 -4.99
N PRO A 77 -1.74 -5.46 -4.04
CA PRO A 77 -0.79 -5.13 -2.96
C PRO A 77 -0.34 -6.33 -2.14
N SER A 78 -1.16 -7.37 -2.04
CA SER A 78 -0.82 -8.58 -1.29
C SER A 78 0.21 -9.47 -1.99
N LEU A 79 0.70 -9.11 -3.17
CA LEU A 79 1.85 -9.76 -3.79
C LEU A 79 3.16 -9.41 -3.08
N ILE A 80 3.19 -8.30 -2.36
CA ILE A 80 4.35 -7.90 -1.57
C ILE A 80 4.33 -8.71 -0.26
N SER A 81 5.50 -9.15 0.18
CA SER A 81 5.61 -9.90 1.42
C SER A 81 5.32 -9.04 2.65
N ALA A 82 4.84 -9.68 3.72
CA ALA A 82 4.66 -8.99 4.99
C ALA A 82 5.99 -8.42 5.50
N GLN A 83 7.07 -9.14 5.32
CA GLN A 83 8.40 -8.68 5.70
C GLN A 83 8.80 -7.43 4.91
N GLY A 84 8.44 -7.36 3.63
CA GLY A 84 8.68 -6.18 2.81
C GLY A 84 7.94 -4.95 3.35
N TYR A 85 6.67 -5.11 3.71
CA TYR A 85 5.91 -4.02 4.32
C TYR A 85 6.50 -3.60 5.66
N GLN A 86 6.91 -4.55 6.48
CA GLN A 86 7.54 -4.23 7.76
C GLN A 86 8.79 -3.38 7.55
N TRP A 87 9.63 -3.77 6.60
CA TRP A 87 10.83 -3.02 6.23
C TRP A 87 10.48 -1.60 5.81
N LEU A 88 9.47 -1.45 4.95
CA LEU A 88 9.05 -0.14 4.44
C LEU A 88 8.52 0.75 5.55
N PHE A 89 7.60 0.21 6.38
CA PHE A 89 7.00 0.98 7.46
C PHE A 89 8.04 1.45 8.49
N GLU A 90 9.00 0.61 8.82
CA GLU A 90 10.07 1.00 9.74
C GLU A 90 10.85 2.21 9.23
N ARG A 91 11.13 2.23 7.95
CA ARG A 91 11.87 3.34 7.35
C ARG A 91 11.02 4.59 7.17
N LEU A 92 9.76 4.42 6.83
CA LEU A 92 8.84 5.56 6.75
C LEU A 92 8.67 6.20 8.13
N LYS A 93 8.53 5.39 9.17
CA LYS A 93 8.40 5.90 10.55
C LYS A 93 9.66 6.62 11.03
N ALA A 94 10.81 6.23 10.54
CA ALA A 94 12.06 6.90 10.86
C ALA A 94 12.12 8.29 10.25
N LEU A 95 11.45 8.50 9.13
CA LEU A 95 11.40 9.81 8.46
C LEU A 95 10.23 10.66 8.96
N VAL A 96 9.06 10.07 9.12
CA VAL A 96 7.84 10.76 9.57
C VAL A 96 7.08 9.84 10.50
N PRO A 97 6.90 10.24 11.77
CA PRO A 97 6.17 9.41 12.73
C PRO A 97 4.74 9.16 12.27
N PHE A 98 4.21 7.99 12.61
CA PHE A 98 2.82 7.66 12.43
C PHE A 98 2.05 8.01 13.70
N GLU A 99 0.78 8.40 13.57
CA GLU A 99 -0.08 8.58 14.72
C GLU A 99 -0.29 7.24 15.43
N ALA A 100 -0.54 7.28 16.74
CA ALA A 100 -0.70 6.09 17.56
C ALA A 100 -1.83 5.19 17.02
N ASN A 101 -2.90 5.79 16.50
CA ASN A 101 -4.04 5.06 15.96
C ASN A 101 -4.05 5.06 14.43
N CYS A 102 -2.89 5.14 13.82
CA CYS A 102 -2.77 5.17 12.36
C CYS A 102 -3.40 3.92 11.76
N GLU A 103 -4.39 4.12 10.89
CA GLU A 103 -5.01 3.04 10.17
C GLU A 103 -4.20 2.73 8.92
N ILE A 104 -3.76 1.49 8.79
CA ILE A 104 -2.98 1.04 7.64
C ILE A 104 -3.78 0.00 6.90
N THR A 105 -4.31 0.38 5.74
CA THR A 105 -5.22 -0.42 4.95
C THR A 105 -4.51 -1.04 3.76
N LEU A 106 -4.71 -2.34 3.58
CA LEU A 106 -4.25 -3.06 2.40
C LEU A 106 -5.46 -3.40 1.54
N GLU A 107 -5.45 -2.96 0.29
CA GLU A 107 -6.47 -3.35 -0.66
C GLU A 107 -6.20 -4.77 -1.15
N ALA A 108 -7.21 -5.62 -1.13
CA ALA A 108 -7.11 -7.00 -1.58
C ALA A 108 -8.27 -7.34 -2.49
N ASN A 109 -8.05 -8.24 -3.43
CA ASN A 109 -9.09 -8.70 -4.35
C ASN A 109 -9.47 -10.13 -3.99
N PRO A 110 -10.78 -10.45 -3.93
CA PRO A 110 -11.21 -11.82 -3.72
C PRO A 110 -10.63 -12.75 -4.76
N GLY A 111 -10.20 -13.93 -4.37
CA GLY A 111 -9.68 -14.94 -5.27
C GLY A 111 -8.22 -14.76 -5.68
N THR A 112 -7.54 -13.71 -5.25
CA THR A 112 -6.09 -13.61 -5.46
C THR A 112 -5.35 -14.35 -4.37
N VAL A 113 -4.18 -14.88 -4.73
CA VAL A 113 -3.30 -15.55 -3.76
C VAL A 113 -2.41 -14.50 -3.13
N GLU A 114 -2.50 -14.38 -1.82
CA GLU A 114 -1.66 -13.48 -1.06
C GLU A 114 -0.28 -14.10 -0.87
N HIS A 115 0.75 -13.25 -0.82
CA HIS A 115 2.10 -13.75 -0.58
C HIS A 115 2.18 -14.42 0.79
N ASP A 116 1.60 -13.79 1.82
CA ASP A 116 1.66 -14.26 3.19
C ASP A 116 0.27 -14.31 3.81
N PRO A 117 0.06 -15.12 4.86
CA PRO A 117 -1.20 -15.07 5.60
C PRO A 117 -1.48 -13.70 6.19
N PHE A 118 -2.75 -13.35 6.30
CA PHE A 118 -3.14 -12.04 6.83
C PHE A 118 -2.57 -11.76 8.22
N ALA A 119 -2.44 -12.80 9.05
CA ALA A 119 -1.85 -12.64 10.38
C ALA A 119 -0.44 -12.05 10.32
N GLU A 120 0.35 -12.39 9.32
CA GLU A 120 1.68 -11.83 9.15
C GLU A 120 1.64 -10.37 8.71
N TYR A 121 0.66 -10.00 7.89
CA TYR A 121 0.46 -8.60 7.53
C TYR A 121 0.05 -7.77 8.74
N LEU A 122 -0.75 -8.32 9.64
CA LEU A 122 -1.07 -7.67 10.91
C LEU A 122 0.17 -7.39 11.74
N GLU A 123 1.06 -8.36 11.82
CA GLU A 123 2.33 -8.19 12.55
C GLU A 123 3.21 -7.13 11.91
N ALA A 124 3.14 -6.99 10.60
CA ALA A 124 3.90 -5.96 9.88
C ALA A 124 3.35 -4.55 10.10
N GLY A 125 2.12 -4.43 10.58
CA GLY A 125 1.49 -3.14 10.87
C GLY A 125 0.21 -2.87 10.10
N ILE A 126 -0.16 -3.72 9.14
CA ILE A 126 -1.40 -3.57 8.38
C ILE A 126 -2.56 -3.99 9.29
N ASN A 127 -3.50 -3.08 9.55
CA ASN A 127 -4.56 -3.31 10.51
C ASN A 127 -5.97 -3.25 9.91
N ARG A 128 -6.08 -3.14 8.59
CA ARG A 128 -7.35 -3.12 7.90
C ARG A 128 -7.21 -3.71 6.50
N LEU A 129 -8.22 -4.48 6.08
CA LEU A 129 -8.32 -4.94 4.70
C LEU A 129 -9.47 -4.24 4.01
N SER A 130 -9.25 -3.80 2.78
CA SER A 130 -10.29 -3.31 1.91
C SER A 130 -10.47 -4.32 0.78
N LEU A 131 -11.65 -4.92 0.70
CA LEU A 131 -11.93 -5.92 -0.32
C LEU A 131 -12.68 -5.28 -1.48
N GLY A 132 -12.12 -5.44 -2.68
CA GLY A 132 -12.79 -4.99 -3.89
C GLY A 132 -13.71 -6.06 -4.42
N VAL A 133 -15.02 -5.83 -4.36
CA VAL A 133 -16.01 -6.74 -4.94
C VAL A 133 -16.54 -6.07 -6.20
N GLN A 134 -16.19 -6.62 -7.36
CA GLN A 134 -16.56 -6.04 -8.64
C GLN A 134 -18.02 -6.34 -8.99
N SER A 135 -18.56 -7.47 -8.54
CA SER A 135 -19.94 -7.86 -8.79
C SER A 135 -20.38 -8.89 -7.76
N PHE A 136 -21.66 -8.84 -7.38
CA PHE A 136 -22.26 -9.88 -6.55
C PHE A 136 -22.82 -11.03 -7.39
N ASN A 137 -22.72 -10.95 -8.71
CA ASN A 137 -23.13 -12.02 -9.62
C ASN A 137 -21.92 -12.94 -9.85
N SER A 138 -22.10 -14.23 -9.54
CA SER A 138 -21.00 -15.20 -9.65
C SER A 138 -20.43 -15.35 -11.06
N GLU A 139 -21.20 -15.00 -12.09
CA GLU A 139 -20.72 -15.04 -13.47
C GLU A 139 -19.74 -13.92 -13.77
N HIS A 140 -19.74 -12.88 -12.96
CA HIS A 140 -18.89 -11.71 -13.17
C HIS A 140 -17.72 -11.63 -12.19
N LEU A 141 -17.62 -12.56 -11.28
CA LEU A 141 -16.56 -12.58 -10.28
C LEU A 141 -15.33 -13.36 -10.72
#